data_614e29019e413503c6ec2baed5ab7e41
#
_entry.id   614e29019e413503c6ec2baed5ab7e41
#
_cell.length_a   1.000
_cell.length_b   1.000
_cell.length_c   1.000
_cell.angle_alpha   90.00
_cell.angle_beta   90.00
_cell.angle_gamma   90.00
#
_symmetry.space_group_name_H-M   'P 1'
#
loop_
_entity.id
_entity.type
_entity.pdbx_description
1 polymer ?
#
loop_
_entity_poly.entity_id
_entity_poly.type
_entity_poly.pdbx_seq_one_letter_code
_entity_poly.pdbx_strand_id
1 'polypeptide(L)'
;YLHGVIRGAQTLTGILAGTLTHDAGYAFLKAGRNLERADMTTRIIDVRSAGLPGMEGDEALAAYANLQWMSVLKSLTGYQMYRREMQVRVQRPMVLRFLLQDPRFPRAVRHCLGEGEQCIAQLPRAETPLKIVRQLESALEKAEPEALDQAALHAYIDTLQLGMAEVHEAIAATWFRHEPR
;
A
#
# COMPACT_ATOMS: atom_id res chain seq x y z
N TYR A 1 24.44 -8.48 4.89
CA TYR A 1 23.72 -7.55 5.77
C TYR A 1 22.23 -7.51 5.45
N LEU A 2 21.79 -7.07 4.25
CA LEU A 2 20.37 -6.89 3.89
C LEU A 2 19.52 -8.15 4.06
N HIS A 3 20.03 -9.33 3.68
CA HIS A 3 19.33 -10.60 3.90
C HIS A 3 19.10 -10.91 5.39
N GLY A 4 20.02 -10.48 6.27
CA GLY A 4 19.85 -10.59 7.72
C GLY A 4 18.71 -9.71 8.22
N VAL A 5 18.63 -8.47 7.74
CA VAL A 5 17.54 -7.54 8.09
C VAL A 5 16.18 -8.09 7.62
N ILE A 6 16.10 -8.58 6.38
CA ILE A 6 14.86 -9.15 5.84
C ILE A 6 14.41 -10.35 6.67
N ARG A 7 15.31 -11.29 6.95
CA ARG A 7 14.99 -12.46 7.80
C ARG A 7 14.58 -12.07 9.21
N GLY A 8 15.27 -11.13 9.82
CA GLY A 8 14.92 -10.62 11.15
C GLY A 8 13.51 -9.99 11.20
N ALA A 9 13.18 -9.18 10.19
CA ALA A 9 11.84 -8.59 10.09
C ALA A 9 10.74 -9.63 9.86
N GLN A 10 11.00 -10.66 9.05
CA GLN A 10 10.08 -11.78 8.82
C GLN A 10 9.89 -12.61 10.11
N THR A 11 10.97 -12.92 10.81
CA THR A 11 10.95 -13.64 12.09
C THR A 11 10.17 -12.87 13.14
N LEU A 12 10.44 -11.56 13.30
CA LEU A 12 9.70 -10.70 14.22
C LEU A 12 8.20 -10.69 13.90
N THR A 13 7.87 -10.56 12.62
CA THR A 13 6.47 -10.59 12.17
C THR A 13 5.78 -11.90 12.54
N GLY A 14 6.46 -13.03 12.35
CA GLY A 14 5.93 -14.35 12.70
C GLY A 14 5.77 -14.53 14.22
N ILE A 15 6.76 -14.09 15.01
CA ILE A 15 6.68 -14.12 16.47
C ILE A 15 5.51 -13.28 16.97
N LEU A 16 5.38 -12.04 16.54
CA LEU A 16 4.29 -11.16 16.95
C LEU A 16 2.92 -11.75 16.60
N ALA A 17 2.76 -12.31 15.41
CA ALA A 17 1.50 -12.92 14.99
C ALA A 17 1.17 -14.22 15.73
N GLY A 18 2.19 -14.98 16.15
CA GLY A 18 2.01 -16.31 16.78
C GLY A 18 2.04 -16.33 18.29
N THR A 19 2.53 -15.27 18.94
CA THR A 19 2.76 -15.28 20.41
C THR A 19 2.18 -14.10 21.16
N LEU A 20 1.90 -12.99 20.49
CA LEU A 20 1.29 -11.84 21.12
C LEU A 20 -0.24 -12.04 21.22
N THR A 21 -0.83 -11.69 22.38
CA THR A 21 -2.28 -11.66 22.51
C THR A 21 -2.88 -10.66 21.51
N HIS A 22 -3.92 -11.08 20.78
CA HIS A 22 -4.58 -10.25 19.78
C HIS A 22 -5.58 -9.29 20.44
N ASP A 23 -5.07 -8.42 21.30
CA ASP A 23 -5.78 -7.37 21.99
C ASP A 23 -5.69 -6.00 21.28
N ALA A 24 -6.08 -4.93 21.95
CA ALA A 24 -5.98 -3.57 21.41
C ALA A 24 -4.55 -3.19 21.02
N GLY A 25 -3.53 -3.62 21.79
CA GLY A 25 -2.13 -3.39 21.48
C GLY A 25 -1.72 -4.02 20.16
N TYR A 26 -2.13 -5.26 19.94
CA TYR A 26 -1.90 -5.96 18.67
C TYR A 26 -2.65 -5.31 17.50
N ALA A 27 -3.89 -4.83 17.75
CA ALA A 27 -4.67 -4.11 16.74
C ALA A 27 -3.96 -2.82 16.29
N PHE A 28 -3.41 -2.01 17.21
CA PHE A 28 -2.60 -0.82 16.87
C PHE A 28 -1.35 -1.18 16.08
N LEU A 29 -0.61 -2.19 16.53
CA LEU A 29 0.60 -2.66 15.84
C LEU A 29 0.29 -3.12 14.42
N LYS A 30 -0.78 -3.90 14.24
CA LYS A 30 -1.20 -4.40 12.92
C LYS A 30 -1.69 -3.26 12.02
N ALA A 31 -2.47 -2.31 12.54
CA ALA A 31 -2.95 -1.14 11.81
C ALA A 31 -1.78 -0.27 11.33
N GLY A 32 -0.86 0.10 12.22
CA GLY A 32 0.32 0.90 11.89
C GLY A 32 1.20 0.23 10.85
N ARG A 33 1.46 -1.07 10.98
CA ARG A 33 2.24 -1.83 10.00
C ARG A 33 1.60 -1.88 8.61
N ASN A 34 0.28 -1.96 8.53
CA ASN A 34 -0.42 -1.95 7.26
C ASN A 34 -0.42 -0.56 6.64
N LEU A 35 -0.60 0.50 7.42
CA LEU A 35 -0.51 1.88 6.94
C LEU A 35 0.88 2.20 6.37
N GLU A 36 1.95 1.85 7.08
CA GLU A 36 3.34 1.97 6.60
C GLU A 36 3.58 1.16 5.31
N ARG A 37 3.01 -0.04 5.23
CA ARG A 37 3.16 -0.88 4.05
C ARG A 37 2.45 -0.29 2.83
N ALA A 38 1.29 0.32 3.00
CA ALA A 38 0.58 1.05 1.95
C ALA A 38 1.41 2.24 1.46
N ASP A 39 1.93 3.06 2.39
CA ASP A 39 2.78 4.21 2.08
C ASP A 39 4.05 3.78 1.32
N MET A 40 4.75 2.75 1.77
CA MET A 40 5.94 2.23 1.09
C MET A 40 5.63 1.70 -0.32
N THR A 41 4.46 1.10 -0.52
CA THR A 41 4.04 0.64 -1.86
C THR A 41 3.82 1.82 -2.80
N THR A 42 3.15 2.88 -2.37
CA THR A 42 2.96 4.10 -3.18
C THR A 42 4.29 4.76 -3.53
N ARG A 43 5.22 4.88 -2.58
CA ARG A 43 6.57 5.43 -2.82
C ARG A 43 7.37 4.62 -3.84
N ILE A 44 7.31 3.29 -3.78
CA ILE A 44 8.00 2.42 -4.75
C ILE A 44 7.41 2.60 -6.14
N ILE A 45 6.09 2.71 -6.26
CA ILE A 45 5.42 2.98 -7.54
C ILE A 45 5.88 4.32 -8.09
N ASP A 46 5.85 5.38 -7.28
CA ASP A 46 6.17 6.74 -7.68
C ASP A 46 7.61 6.86 -8.19
N VAL A 47 8.58 6.48 -7.36
CA VAL A 47 10.02 6.57 -7.70
C VAL A 47 10.36 5.77 -8.94
N ARG A 48 9.73 4.61 -9.15
CA ARG A 48 10.03 3.76 -10.30
C ARG A 48 9.32 4.21 -11.56
N SER A 49 8.16 4.83 -11.44
CA SER A 49 7.43 5.38 -12.58
C SER A 49 8.07 6.68 -13.12
N ALA A 50 8.68 7.49 -12.26
CA ALA A 50 9.29 8.77 -12.64
C ALA A 50 10.44 8.66 -13.67
N GLY A 51 11.13 7.51 -13.72
CA GLY A 51 12.26 7.28 -14.65
C GLY A 51 11.87 6.67 -15.99
N LEU A 52 10.58 6.49 -16.28
CA LEU A 52 10.13 5.86 -17.50
C LEU A 52 9.80 6.93 -18.57
N PRO A 53 10.48 6.95 -19.74
CA PRO A 53 10.15 7.87 -20.81
C PRO A 53 8.72 7.66 -21.31
N GLY A 54 8.06 8.73 -21.75
CA GLY A 54 6.77 8.65 -22.44
C GLY A 54 6.90 7.73 -23.66
N MET A 55 6.06 6.71 -23.71
CA MET A 55 6.28 5.53 -24.56
C MET A 55 5.39 5.52 -25.80
N GLU A 56 5.20 6.66 -26.42
CA GLU A 56 4.42 6.71 -27.66
C GLU A 56 5.30 6.28 -28.86
N GLY A 57 5.04 5.08 -29.37
CA GLY A 57 5.48 4.67 -30.69
C GLY A 57 6.73 3.80 -30.83
N ASP A 58 7.48 3.50 -29.76
CA ASP A 58 8.71 2.67 -29.84
C ASP A 58 8.53 1.34 -29.07
N GLU A 59 8.53 0.22 -29.80
CA GLU A 59 8.35 -1.14 -29.27
C GLU A 59 9.51 -1.53 -28.32
N ALA A 60 10.71 -1.06 -28.55
CA ALA A 60 11.88 -1.31 -27.70
C ALA A 60 11.74 -0.59 -26.34
N LEU A 61 11.24 0.64 -26.35
CA LEU A 61 10.94 1.39 -25.12
C LEU A 61 9.81 0.74 -24.32
N ALA A 62 8.78 0.23 -25.00
CA ALA A 62 7.69 -0.51 -24.34
C ALA A 62 8.19 -1.79 -23.65
N ALA A 63 9.09 -2.54 -24.31
CA ALA A 63 9.69 -3.73 -23.72
C ALA A 63 10.54 -3.38 -22.48
N TYR A 64 11.33 -2.30 -22.54
CA TYR A 64 12.12 -1.80 -21.41
C TYR A 64 11.23 -1.42 -20.22
N ALA A 65 10.16 -0.69 -20.46
CA ALA A 65 9.23 -0.31 -19.39
C ALA A 65 8.57 -1.52 -18.74
N ASN A 66 8.20 -2.54 -19.50
CA ASN A 66 7.64 -3.76 -18.95
C ASN A 66 8.65 -4.48 -18.03
N LEU A 67 9.95 -4.45 -18.33
CA LEU A 67 11.01 -4.95 -17.46
C LEU A 67 11.11 -4.12 -16.17
N GLN A 68 10.95 -2.81 -16.22
CA GLN A 68 10.94 -1.95 -15.04
C GLN A 68 9.73 -2.26 -14.15
N TRP A 69 8.55 -2.41 -14.71
CA TRP A 69 7.35 -2.81 -13.95
C TRP A 69 7.47 -4.22 -13.36
N MET A 70 8.12 -5.13 -14.05
CA MET A 70 8.48 -6.44 -13.48
C MET A 70 9.41 -6.28 -12.28
N SER A 71 10.38 -5.36 -12.34
CA SER A 71 11.27 -5.05 -11.21
C SER A 71 10.50 -4.48 -10.02
N VAL A 72 9.52 -3.60 -10.24
CA VAL A 72 8.60 -3.11 -9.19
C VAL A 72 7.90 -4.28 -8.49
N LEU A 73 7.26 -5.16 -9.27
CA LEU A 73 6.58 -6.33 -8.73
C LEU A 73 7.52 -7.25 -7.94
N LYS A 74 8.76 -7.45 -8.42
CA LYS A 74 9.78 -8.25 -7.71
C LYS A 74 10.21 -7.58 -6.41
N SER A 75 10.41 -6.26 -6.40
CA SER A 75 10.76 -5.49 -5.20
C SER A 75 9.69 -5.61 -4.11
N LEU A 76 8.43 -5.68 -4.51
CA LEU A 76 7.28 -5.89 -3.63
C LEU A 76 6.96 -7.38 -3.38
N THR A 77 7.82 -8.32 -3.85
CA THR A 77 7.58 -9.77 -3.79
C THR A 77 6.24 -10.20 -4.40
N GLY A 78 5.68 -9.38 -5.28
CA GLY A 78 4.35 -9.54 -5.88
C GLY A 78 4.32 -10.22 -7.24
N TYR A 79 5.47 -10.46 -7.88
CA TYR A 79 5.53 -10.92 -9.28
C TYR A 79 4.76 -12.23 -9.53
N GLN A 80 4.92 -13.23 -8.66
CA GLN A 80 4.22 -14.50 -8.81
C GLN A 80 2.72 -14.37 -8.54
N MET A 81 2.33 -13.54 -7.58
CA MET A 81 0.92 -13.27 -7.26
C MET A 81 0.25 -12.50 -8.39
N TYR A 82 0.92 -11.50 -8.96
CA TYR A 82 0.46 -10.79 -10.14
C TYR A 82 0.20 -11.76 -11.31
N ARG A 83 1.15 -12.64 -11.63
CA ARG A 83 0.98 -13.63 -12.71
C ARG A 83 -0.18 -14.57 -12.48
N ARG A 84 -0.39 -14.99 -11.24
CA ARG A 84 -1.48 -15.88 -10.86
C ARG A 84 -2.84 -15.20 -10.97
N GLU A 85 -2.92 -13.93 -10.55
CA GLU A 85 -4.18 -13.18 -10.45
C GLU A 85 -4.58 -12.58 -11.81
N MET A 86 -3.66 -11.86 -12.42
CA MET A 86 -3.95 -11.08 -13.62
C MET A 86 -3.91 -11.90 -14.89
N GLN A 87 -3.14 -13.01 -14.93
CA GLN A 87 -3.00 -13.92 -16.07
C GLN A 87 -2.62 -13.25 -17.41
N VAL A 88 -2.06 -12.06 -17.34
CA VAL A 88 -1.62 -11.23 -18.48
C VAL A 88 -0.14 -10.88 -18.39
N ARG A 89 0.41 -10.40 -19.50
CA ARG A 89 1.79 -9.87 -19.52
C ARG A 89 1.93 -8.69 -18.56
N VAL A 90 3.15 -8.49 -18.06
CA VAL A 90 3.44 -7.33 -17.21
C VAL A 90 3.35 -6.07 -18.05
N GLN A 91 2.39 -5.22 -17.73
CA GLN A 91 2.13 -3.93 -18.36
C GLN A 91 1.73 -2.92 -17.28
N ARG A 92 2.17 -1.66 -17.45
CA ARG A 92 1.92 -0.58 -16.48
C ARG A 92 0.47 -0.53 -15.95
N PRO A 93 -0.57 -0.48 -16.81
CA PRO A 93 -1.95 -0.37 -16.33
C PRO A 93 -2.33 -1.50 -15.36
N MET A 94 -2.02 -2.72 -15.72
CA MET A 94 -2.36 -3.91 -14.92
C MET A 94 -1.55 -3.98 -13.62
N VAL A 95 -0.29 -3.54 -13.65
CA VAL A 95 0.55 -3.48 -12.44
C VAL A 95 0.03 -2.41 -11.47
N LEU A 96 -0.36 -1.24 -11.96
CA LEU A 96 -0.96 -0.19 -11.13
C LEU A 96 -2.25 -0.67 -10.48
N ARG A 97 -3.16 -1.25 -11.26
CA ARG A 97 -4.40 -1.83 -10.73
C ARG A 97 -4.13 -2.89 -9.66
N PHE A 98 -3.19 -3.79 -9.90
CA PHE A 98 -2.83 -4.85 -8.94
C PHE A 98 -2.23 -4.27 -7.65
N LEU A 99 -1.26 -3.37 -7.74
CA LEU A 99 -0.57 -2.83 -6.57
C LEU A 99 -1.40 -1.81 -5.77
N LEU A 100 -2.32 -1.11 -6.44
CA LEU A 100 -3.16 -0.12 -5.78
C LEU A 100 -4.48 -0.73 -5.29
N GLN A 101 -5.15 -1.56 -6.09
CA GLN A 101 -6.55 -1.91 -5.87
C GLN A 101 -6.83 -3.39 -5.58
N ASP A 102 -5.84 -4.30 -5.63
CA ASP A 102 -6.11 -5.70 -5.31
C ASP A 102 -6.47 -5.86 -3.82
N PRO A 103 -7.65 -6.47 -3.48
CA PRO A 103 -8.07 -6.60 -2.09
C PRO A 103 -7.41 -7.77 -1.35
N ARG A 104 -6.67 -8.65 -2.04
CA ARG A 104 -6.11 -9.88 -1.50
C ARG A 104 -4.59 -9.88 -1.42
N PHE A 105 -3.91 -9.08 -2.25
CA PHE A 105 -2.46 -9.03 -2.23
C PHE A 105 -1.96 -8.22 -1.03
N PRO A 106 -1.17 -8.81 -0.09
CA PRO A 106 -0.84 -8.18 1.20
C PRO A 106 -0.01 -6.89 1.12
N ARG A 107 0.48 -6.52 -0.06
CA ARG A 107 1.20 -5.26 -0.28
C ARG A 107 0.44 -4.29 -1.18
N ALA A 108 -0.75 -4.65 -1.65
CA ALA A 108 -1.62 -3.71 -2.33
C ALA A 108 -2.15 -2.66 -1.35
N VAL A 109 -2.25 -1.43 -1.80
CA VAL A 109 -2.71 -0.31 -0.96
C VAL A 109 -4.11 -0.59 -0.42
N ARG A 110 -5.04 -1.03 -1.27
CA ARG A 110 -6.41 -1.39 -0.86
C ARG A 110 -6.45 -2.47 0.22
N HIS A 111 -5.67 -3.55 0.05
CA HIS A 111 -5.59 -4.60 1.07
C HIS A 111 -5.09 -4.05 2.40
N CYS A 112 -4.04 -3.23 2.37
CA CYS A 112 -3.47 -2.64 3.58
C CYS A 112 -4.47 -1.71 4.29
N LEU A 113 -5.21 -0.88 3.55
CA LEU A 113 -6.24 -0.01 4.12
C LEU A 113 -7.37 -0.82 4.76
N GLY A 114 -7.89 -1.85 4.07
CA GLY A 114 -8.94 -2.73 4.60
C GLY A 114 -8.51 -3.51 5.85
N GLU A 115 -7.26 -4.02 5.90
CA GLU A 115 -6.71 -4.64 7.10
C GLU A 115 -6.54 -3.61 8.24
N GLY A 116 -6.16 -2.37 7.92
CA GLY A 116 -6.11 -1.25 8.86
C GLY A 116 -7.50 -0.91 9.40
N GLU A 117 -8.50 -0.79 8.53
CA GLU A 117 -9.89 -0.57 8.92
C GLU A 117 -10.40 -1.63 9.90
N GLN A 118 -10.19 -2.92 9.58
CA GLN A 118 -10.60 -4.03 10.45
C GLN A 118 -9.95 -3.95 11.85
N CYS A 119 -8.69 -3.56 11.91
CA CYS A 119 -8.00 -3.38 13.19
C CYS A 119 -8.58 -2.19 13.98
N ILE A 120 -8.77 -1.04 13.32
CA ILE A 120 -9.31 0.18 13.95
C ILE A 120 -10.74 -0.07 14.45
N ALA A 121 -11.57 -0.83 13.71
CA ALA A 121 -12.94 -1.14 14.09
C ALA A 121 -13.08 -1.91 15.41
N GLN A 122 -12.03 -2.57 15.87
CA GLN A 122 -12.00 -3.29 17.16
C GLN A 122 -11.69 -2.39 18.36
N LEU A 123 -11.30 -1.14 18.11
CA LEU A 123 -10.84 -0.21 19.14
C LEU A 123 -12.00 0.68 19.64
N PRO A 124 -12.01 1.08 20.92
CA PRO A 124 -13.01 2.01 21.43
C PRO A 124 -12.83 3.41 20.83
N ARG A 125 -13.91 4.16 20.62
CA ARG A 125 -13.89 5.54 20.09
C ARG A 125 -13.31 5.62 18.67
N ALA A 126 -13.56 4.63 17.83
CA ALA A 126 -12.96 4.49 16.50
C ALA A 126 -13.66 5.31 15.41
N GLU A 127 -14.74 6.04 15.70
CA GLU A 127 -15.64 6.64 14.72
C GLU A 127 -14.90 7.56 13.75
N THR A 128 -14.05 8.46 14.27
CA THR A 128 -13.32 9.43 13.45
C THR A 128 -12.25 8.75 12.57
N PRO A 129 -11.32 7.93 13.10
CA PRO A 129 -10.37 7.21 12.26
C PRO A 129 -11.02 6.27 11.24
N LEU A 130 -12.12 5.57 11.61
CA LEU A 130 -12.86 4.71 10.69
C LEU A 130 -13.48 5.49 9.53
N LYS A 131 -14.05 6.65 9.79
CA LYS A 131 -14.60 7.49 8.73
C LYS A 131 -13.54 7.87 7.72
N ILE A 132 -12.35 8.27 8.16
CA ILE A 132 -11.26 8.73 7.28
C ILE A 132 -10.72 7.56 6.46
N VAL A 133 -10.42 6.42 7.07
CA VAL A 133 -9.89 5.27 6.32
C VAL A 133 -10.90 4.74 5.30
N ARG A 134 -12.18 4.70 5.61
CA ARG A 134 -13.25 4.30 4.68
C ARG A 134 -13.41 5.26 3.51
N GLN A 135 -13.28 6.56 3.75
CA GLN A 135 -13.29 7.56 2.68
C GLN A 135 -12.12 7.37 1.73
N LEU A 136 -10.91 7.15 2.27
CA LEU A 136 -9.71 6.88 1.47
C LEU A 136 -9.85 5.58 0.67
N GLU A 137 -10.34 4.51 1.28
CA GLU A 137 -10.57 3.23 0.60
C GLU A 137 -11.61 3.35 -0.51
N SER A 138 -12.73 4.03 -0.26
CA SER A 138 -13.75 4.28 -1.27
C SER A 138 -13.24 5.13 -2.43
N ALA A 139 -12.41 6.13 -2.17
CA ALA A 139 -11.78 6.93 -3.22
C ALA A 139 -10.83 6.10 -4.08
N LEU A 140 -10.01 5.26 -3.43
CA LEU A 140 -9.10 4.34 -4.12
C LEU A 140 -9.85 3.32 -4.98
N GLU A 141 -10.96 2.78 -4.50
CA GLU A 141 -11.76 1.79 -5.24
C GLU A 141 -12.39 2.35 -6.51
N LYS A 142 -12.79 3.63 -6.48
CA LYS A 142 -13.43 4.31 -7.61
C LYS A 142 -12.45 4.90 -8.61
N ALA A 143 -11.18 4.96 -8.27
CA ALA A 143 -10.16 5.51 -9.14
C ALA A 143 -9.85 4.56 -10.31
N GLU A 144 -9.37 5.13 -11.39
CA GLU A 144 -8.89 4.42 -12.58
C GLU A 144 -7.37 4.66 -12.77
N PRO A 145 -6.52 4.12 -11.86
CA PRO A 145 -5.09 4.41 -11.86
C PRO A 145 -4.38 3.94 -13.15
N GLU A 146 -4.95 2.97 -13.83
CA GLU A 146 -4.47 2.47 -15.11
C GLU A 146 -4.57 3.49 -16.25
N ALA A 147 -5.51 4.44 -16.17
CA ALA A 147 -5.72 5.48 -17.17
C ALA A 147 -4.85 6.72 -16.95
N LEU A 148 -4.21 6.86 -15.77
CA LEU A 148 -3.42 8.04 -15.43
C LEU A 148 -2.10 8.06 -16.23
N ASP A 149 -1.76 9.21 -16.80
CA ASP A 149 -0.42 9.48 -17.31
C ASP A 149 0.60 9.59 -16.16
N GLN A 150 1.84 9.92 -16.45
CA GLN A 150 2.90 9.97 -15.43
C GLN A 150 2.69 11.09 -14.41
N ALA A 151 2.31 12.29 -14.86
CA ALA A 151 2.12 13.45 -13.98
C ALA A 151 0.87 13.28 -13.10
N ALA A 152 -0.22 12.80 -13.69
CA ALA A 152 -1.45 12.50 -12.97
C ALA A 152 -1.27 11.35 -11.97
N LEU A 153 -0.47 10.33 -12.29
CA LEU A 153 -0.15 9.26 -11.35
C LEU A 153 0.63 9.79 -10.14
N HIS A 154 1.63 10.63 -10.35
CA HIS A 154 2.39 11.26 -9.26
C HIS A 154 1.46 12.07 -8.34
N ALA A 155 0.64 12.97 -8.88
CA ALA A 155 -0.32 13.74 -8.10
C ALA A 155 -1.36 12.86 -7.37
N TYR A 156 -1.77 11.76 -7.99
CA TYR A 156 -2.67 10.79 -7.36
C TYR A 156 -2.01 10.07 -6.20
N ILE A 157 -0.75 9.66 -6.33
CA ILE A 157 0.03 9.05 -5.25
C ILE A 157 0.19 10.01 -4.08
N ASP A 158 0.50 11.29 -4.33
CA ASP A 158 0.57 12.32 -3.29
C ASP A 158 -0.76 12.43 -2.53
N THR A 159 -1.88 12.41 -3.24
CA THR A 159 -3.21 12.42 -2.62
C THR A 159 -3.43 11.20 -1.71
N LEU A 160 -3.01 10.01 -2.12
CA LEU A 160 -3.09 8.80 -1.30
C LEU A 160 -2.20 8.90 -0.05
N GLN A 161 -0.99 9.44 -0.18
CA GLN A 161 -0.07 9.62 0.95
C GLN A 161 -0.60 10.63 1.96
N LEU A 162 -1.17 11.74 1.50
CA LEU A 162 -1.85 12.71 2.37
C LEU A 162 -3.03 12.08 3.10
N GLY A 163 -3.88 11.30 2.42
CA GLY A 163 -4.98 10.57 3.05
C GLY A 163 -4.50 9.57 4.11
N MET A 164 -3.39 8.85 3.87
CA MET A 164 -2.79 7.97 4.87
C MET A 164 -2.23 8.75 6.07
N ALA A 165 -1.66 9.93 5.85
CA ALA A 165 -1.22 10.82 6.92
C ALA A 165 -2.42 11.31 7.76
N GLU A 166 -3.56 11.61 7.15
CA GLU A 166 -4.79 11.97 7.86
C GLU A 166 -5.31 10.82 8.74
N VAL A 167 -5.25 9.58 8.24
CA VAL A 167 -5.59 8.37 9.05
C VAL A 167 -4.65 8.27 10.26
N HIS A 168 -3.34 8.44 10.04
CA HIS A 168 -2.33 8.41 11.12
C HIS A 168 -2.62 9.48 12.19
N GLU A 169 -2.87 10.72 11.76
CA GLU A 169 -3.19 11.83 12.66
C GLU A 169 -4.48 11.58 13.45
N ALA A 170 -5.51 11.04 12.83
CA ALA A 170 -6.75 10.68 13.50
C ALA A 170 -6.55 9.60 14.57
N ILE A 171 -5.72 8.59 14.28
CA ILE A 171 -5.31 7.56 15.24
C ILE A 171 -4.56 8.21 16.41
N ALA A 172 -3.57 9.05 16.12
CA ALA A 172 -2.77 9.73 17.13
C ALA A 172 -3.62 10.63 18.04
N ALA A 173 -4.52 11.41 17.45
CA ALA A 173 -5.42 12.30 18.18
C ALA A 173 -6.42 11.53 19.06
N THR A 174 -6.94 10.39 18.58
CA THR A 174 -7.96 9.63 19.29
C THR A 174 -7.43 8.88 20.50
N TRP A 175 -6.20 8.34 20.43
CA TRP A 175 -5.72 7.41 21.45
C TRP A 175 -4.40 7.78 22.12
N PHE A 176 -3.56 8.60 21.47
CA PHE A 176 -2.20 8.85 21.95
C PHE A 176 -1.95 10.31 22.38
N ARG A 177 -2.75 11.27 21.93
CA ARG A 177 -2.66 12.66 22.42
C ARG A 177 -3.62 12.84 23.58
N HIS A 178 -3.07 13.04 24.76
CA HIS A 178 -3.85 13.47 25.93
C HIS A 178 -3.82 15.00 25.91
N GLU A 179 -4.98 15.67 25.84
CA GLU A 179 -5.06 17.07 26.23
C GLU A 179 -4.70 17.16 27.71
N PRO A 180 -3.72 18.02 28.09
CA PRO A 180 -3.47 18.28 29.51
C PRO A 180 -4.74 18.88 30.10
N ARG A 181 -5.27 18.23 31.15
CA ARG A 181 -6.39 18.74 31.96
C ARG A 181 -5.95 19.98 32.74
#